data_1ca2680d87d628b5ef2f615485215ca9
#
_entry.id   1ca2680d87d628b5ef2f615485215ca9
#
_cell.length_a   1.000
_cell.length_b   1.000
_cell.length_c   1.000
_cell.angle_alpha   90.00
_cell.angle_beta   90.00
_cell.angle_gamma   90.00
#
_symmetry.space_group_name_H-M   'P 1'
#
loop_
_entity.id
_entity.type
_entity.pdbx_description
1 polymer ?
#
loop_
_entity_poly.entity_id
_entity_poly.type
_entity_poly.pdbx_seq_one_letter_code
_entity_poly.pdbx_strand_id
1 'polypeptide(L)'
;MFRRQQRVDPKARKVALQIGGSRMALGTAIFLATRPALRAMRFPEPGPTGVTLAKLGGGRDIMIGALTLSARSNPERLRTVILVSNLCDLADAAAFAYAARDPQMRLPGVTGVLSGAAAAIAGFWAWRRLGGA
;
A
#
# COMPACT_ATOMS: atom_id res chain seq x y z
N MET A 1 35.99 -15.06 3.34
CA MET A 1 34.76 -15.36 2.60
C MET A 1 34.10 -14.02 2.24
N PHE A 2 34.34 -13.51 1.02
CA PHE A 2 33.82 -12.21 0.57
C PHE A 2 32.31 -12.35 0.34
N ARG A 3 31.46 -11.73 1.19
CA ARG A 3 30.07 -11.48 0.85
C ARG A 3 30.08 -10.61 -0.41
N ARG A 4 29.70 -11.17 -1.55
CA ARG A 4 29.36 -10.37 -2.73
C ARG A 4 28.31 -9.36 -2.27
N GLN A 5 28.66 -8.09 -2.22
CA GLN A 5 27.68 -7.03 -2.08
C GLN A 5 26.75 -7.15 -3.29
N GLN A 6 25.61 -7.79 -3.10
CA GLN A 6 24.58 -7.83 -4.12
C GLN A 6 24.22 -6.39 -4.45
N ARG A 7 24.57 -5.96 -5.66
CA ARG A 7 24.19 -4.64 -6.16
C ARG A 7 22.66 -4.62 -6.27
N VAL A 8 22.04 -3.96 -5.31
CA VAL A 8 20.60 -3.71 -5.32
C VAL A 8 20.24 -2.87 -6.53
N ASP A 9 19.23 -3.29 -7.29
CA ASP A 9 18.74 -2.52 -8.42
C ASP A 9 18.23 -1.14 -7.92
N PRO A 10 18.86 -0.02 -8.35
CA PRO A 10 18.49 1.30 -7.88
C PRO A 10 17.07 1.71 -8.28
N LYS A 11 16.56 1.18 -9.40
CA LYS A 11 15.18 1.41 -9.84
C LYS A 11 14.19 0.71 -8.90
N ALA A 12 14.48 -0.54 -8.54
CA ALA A 12 13.64 -1.30 -7.60
C ALA A 12 13.59 -0.63 -6.23
N ARG A 13 14.73 -0.14 -5.74
CA ARG A 13 14.80 0.63 -4.49
C ARG A 13 13.97 1.92 -4.58
N LYS A 14 14.07 2.66 -5.68
CA LYS A 14 13.28 3.88 -5.89
C LYS A 14 11.78 3.58 -5.88
N VAL A 15 11.35 2.56 -6.60
CA VAL A 15 9.93 2.13 -6.64
C VAL A 15 9.45 1.73 -5.25
N ALA A 16 10.22 0.93 -4.51
CA ALA A 16 9.88 0.55 -3.15
C ALA A 16 9.68 1.76 -2.22
N LEU A 17 10.58 2.74 -2.28
CA LEU A 17 10.47 3.96 -1.47
C LEU A 17 9.30 4.86 -1.91
N GLN A 18 8.98 4.91 -3.20
CA GLN A 18 7.79 5.61 -3.70
C GLN A 18 6.50 4.96 -3.20
N ILE A 19 6.42 3.62 -3.18
CA ILE A 19 5.29 2.89 -2.60
C ILE A 19 5.14 3.25 -1.12
N GLY A 20 6.23 3.21 -0.34
CA GLY A 20 6.19 3.57 1.08
C GLY A 20 5.77 5.01 1.32
N GLY A 21 6.32 5.95 0.55
CA GLY A 21 5.99 7.38 0.64
C GLY A 21 4.53 7.67 0.30
N SER A 22 4.01 7.09 -0.78
CA SER A 22 2.61 7.27 -1.19
C SER A 22 1.64 6.65 -0.19
N ARG A 23 1.96 5.46 0.38
CA ARG A 23 1.16 4.88 1.47
C ARG A 23 1.10 5.80 2.68
N MET A 24 2.25 6.31 3.12
CA MET A 24 2.29 7.21 4.28
C MET A 24 1.47 8.48 4.03
N ALA A 25 1.57 9.07 2.84
CA ALA A 25 0.80 10.27 2.48
C ALA A 25 -0.70 9.99 2.43
N LEU A 26 -1.12 8.92 1.74
CA LEU A 26 -2.52 8.52 1.63
C LEU A 26 -3.09 8.12 2.98
N GLY A 27 -2.37 7.31 3.74
CA GLY A 27 -2.76 6.89 5.08
C GLY A 27 -2.94 8.06 6.02
N THR A 28 -2.05 9.06 5.97
CA THR A 28 -2.15 10.30 6.75
C THR A 28 -3.39 11.10 6.36
N ALA A 29 -3.66 11.25 5.06
CA ALA A 29 -4.84 11.94 4.57
C ALA A 29 -6.14 11.25 5.04
N ILE A 30 -6.21 9.92 4.94
CA ILE A 30 -7.37 9.14 5.41
C ILE A 30 -7.51 9.23 6.92
N PHE A 31 -6.42 9.16 7.67
CA PHE A 31 -6.44 9.18 9.14
C PHE A 31 -6.89 10.54 9.69
N LEU A 32 -6.36 11.63 9.15
CA LEU A 32 -6.63 12.99 9.63
C LEU A 32 -7.89 13.60 9.04
N ALA A 33 -8.17 13.35 7.77
CA ALA A 33 -9.28 13.93 7.01
C ALA A 33 -10.18 12.83 6.43
N THR A 34 -10.63 11.89 7.25
CA THR A 34 -11.32 10.65 6.83
C THR A 34 -12.51 10.91 5.90
N ARG A 35 -13.47 11.75 6.32
CA ARG A 35 -14.69 12.01 5.51
C ARG A 35 -14.35 12.70 4.18
N PRO A 36 -13.56 13.80 4.14
CA PRO A 36 -13.14 14.41 2.89
C PRO A 36 -12.37 13.44 1.97
N ALA A 37 -11.46 12.63 2.54
CA ALA A 37 -10.71 11.65 1.77
C ALA A 37 -11.61 10.59 1.13
N LEU A 38 -12.54 10.02 1.89
CA LEU A 38 -13.50 9.03 1.38
C LEU A 38 -14.44 9.62 0.32
N ARG A 39 -14.90 10.87 0.49
CA ARG A 39 -15.69 11.57 -0.54
C ARG A 39 -14.89 11.76 -1.83
N ALA A 40 -13.62 12.17 -1.74
CA ALA A 40 -12.75 12.31 -2.91
C ALA A 40 -12.57 10.97 -3.63
N MET A 41 -12.56 9.86 -2.89
CA MET A 41 -12.48 8.50 -3.41
C MET A 41 -13.85 7.93 -3.85
N ARG A 42 -14.92 8.75 -3.85
CA ARG A 42 -16.28 8.39 -4.28
C ARG A 42 -16.96 7.33 -3.40
N PHE A 43 -16.54 7.18 -2.14
CA PHE A 43 -17.28 6.36 -1.18
C PHE A 43 -18.61 7.02 -0.80
N PRO A 44 -19.66 6.21 -0.50
CA PRO A 44 -20.85 6.70 0.17
C PRO A 44 -20.50 7.38 1.50
N GLU A 45 -21.36 8.26 2.00
CA GLU A 45 -21.14 8.93 3.28
C GLU A 45 -20.98 7.88 4.40
N PRO A 46 -19.82 7.80 5.06
CA PRO A 46 -19.54 6.74 6.01
C PRO A 46 -20.20 7.02 7.36
N GLY A 47 -20.88 6.02 7.90
CA GLY A 47 -21.28 6.01 9.31
C GLY A 47 -20.07 5.86 10.25
N PRO A 48 -20.30 5.88 11.59
CA PRO A 48 -19.22 5.79 12.59
C PRO A 48 -18.30 4.58 12.39
N THR A 49 -18.85 3.42 12.09
CA THR A 49 -18.09 2.19 11.81
C THR A 49 -17.20 2.36 10.59
N GLY A 50 -17.71 2.93 9.50
CA GLY A 50 -16.93 3.17 8.29
C GLY A 50 -15.77 4.14 8.52
N VAL A 51 -16.01 5.21 9.30
CA VAL A 51 -14.94 6.15 9.71
C VAL A 51 -13.87 5.45 10.53
N THR A 52 -14.27 4.61 11.49
CA THR A 52 -13.30 3.86 12.32
C THR A 52 -12.45 2.91 11.49
N LEU A 53 -13.08 2.12 10.61
CA LEU A 53 -12.36 1.19 9.73
C LEU A 53 -11.42 1.92 8.77
N ALA A 54 -11.83 3.05 8.22
CA ALA A 54 -10.97 3.86 7.36
C ALA A 54 -9.76 4.42 8.13
N LYS A 55 -9.94 4.87 9.37
CA LYS A 55 -8.83 5.31 10.23
C LYS A 55 -7.87 4.17 10.55
N LEU A 56 -8.37 2.97 10.83
CA LEU A 56 -7.51 1.79 11.04
C LEU A 56 -6.70 1.46 9.79
N GLY A 57 -7.32 1.48 8.61
CA GLY A 57 -6.63 1.31 7.33
C GLY A 57 -5.58 2.40 7.09
N GLY A 58 -5.91 3.65 7.33
CA GLY A 58 -4.98 4.78 7.23
C GLY A 58 -3.79 4.65 8.19
N GLY A 59 -4.05 4.28 9.44
CA GLY A 59 -3.00 4.02 10.44
C GLY A 59 -2.05 2.89 10.01
N ARG A 60 -2.60 1.78 9.49
CA ARG A 60 -1.81 0.69 8.92
C ARG A 60 -0.89 1.18 7.80
N ASP A 61 -1.41 1.99 6.89
CA ASP A 61 -0.66 2.49 5.74
C ASP A 61 0.43 3.49 6.17
N ILE A 62 0.19 4.31 7.17
CA ILE A 62 1.22 5.16 7.80
C ILE A 62 2.36 4.28 8.34
N MET A 63 2.02 3.23 9.08
CA MET A 63 3.03 2.33 9.69
C MET A 63 3.85 1.61 8.63
N ILE A 64 3.21 1.02 7.62
CA ILE A 64 3.91 0.31 6.53
C ILE A 64 4.79 1.30 5.76
N GLY A 65 4.30 2.49 5.47
CA GLY A 65 5.05 3.54 4.81
C GLY A 65 6.29 3.97 5.61
N ALA A 66 6.13 4.22 6.90
CA ALA A 66 7.23 4.57 7.80
C ALA A 66 8.27 3.45 7.90
N LEU A 67 7.84 2.19 8.03
CA LEU A 67 8.74 1.02 8.04
C LEU A 67 9.50 0.90 6.72
N THR A 68 8.85 1.14 5.58
CA THR A 68 9.49 1.13 4.26
C THR A 68 10.58 2.19 4.17
N LEU A 69 10.27 3.43 4.58
CA LEU A 69 11.22 4.53 4.56
C LEU A 69 12.39 4.31 5.55
N SER A 70 12.14 3.74 6.72
CA SER A 70 13.17 3.40 7.70
C SER A 70 14.10 2.29 7.20
N ALA A 71 13.59 1.40 6.36
CA ALA A 71 14.36 0.29 5.79
C ALA A 71 15.22 0.70 4.57
N ARG A 72 15.23 1.98 4.18
CA ARG A 72 15.88 2.48 2.95
C ARG A 72 17.36 2.10 2.80
N SER A 73 18.07 1.92 3.91
CA SER A 73 19.50 1.59 3.93
C SER A 73 19.78 0.08 3.99
N ASN A 74 18.74 -0.75 4.22
CA ASN A 74 18.89 -2.19 4.37
C ASN A 74 18.00 -2.92 3.34
N PRO A 75 18.58 -3.48 2.27
CA PRO A 75 17.84 -4.13 1.20
C PRO A 75 17.01 -5.32 1.64
N GLU A 76 17.50 -6.11 2.59
CA GLU A 76 16.78 -7.30 3.09
C GLU A 76 15.52 -6.87 3.88
N ARG A 77 15.67 -5.88 4.76
CA ARG A 77 14.54 -5.28 5.47
C ARG A 77 13.54 -4.64 4.51
N LEU A 78 14.03 -3.86 3.55
CA LEU A 78 13.19 -3.23 2.55
C LEU A 78 12.40 -4.27 1.76
N ARG A 79 13.05 -5.35 1.36
CA ARG A 79 12.41 -6.47 0.66
C ARG A 79 11.31 -7.12 1.50
N THR A 80 11.56 -7.35 2.79
CA THR A 80 10.56 -7.92 3.70
C THR A 80 9.35 -7.00 3.87
N VAL A 81 9.57 -5.70 4.08
CA VAL A 81 8.48 -4.73 4.25
C VAL A 81 7.65 -4.61 2.97
N ILE A 82 8.29 -4.61 1.79
CA ILE A 82 7.57 -4.57 0.50
C ILE A 82 6.74 -5.85 0.30
N LEU A 83 7.20 -7.02 0.73
CA LEU A 83 6.40 -8.23 0.68
C LEU A 83 5.15 -8.12 1.56
N VAL A 84 5.29 -7.64 2.79
CA VAL A 84 4.15 -7.40 3.69
C VAL A 84 3.19 -6.39 3.09
N SER A 85 3.71 -5.29 2.51
CA SER A 85 2.90 -4.30 1.79
C SER A 85 2.07 -4.94 0.67
N ASN A 86 2.70 -5.79 -0.15
CA ASN A 86 2.01 -6.49 -1.23
C ASN A 86 0.88 -7.40 -0.75
N LEU A 87 1.10 -8.11 0.35
CA LEU A 87 0.06 -8.97 0.93
C LEU A 87 -1.14 -8.13 1.42
N CYS A 88 -0.88 -6.95 1.97
CA CYS A 88 -1.93 -6.00 2.33
C CYS A 88 -2.69 -5.51 1.08
N ASP A 89 -1.98 -5.15 -0.01
CA ASP A 89 -2.61 -4.70 -1.25
C ASP A 89 -3.51 -5.77 -1.88
N LEU A 90 -3.07 -7.03 -1.83
CA LEU A 90 -3.88 -8.16 -2.30
C LEU A 90 -5.12 -8.38 -1.43
N ALA A 91 -4.98 -8.28 -0.12
CA ALA A 91 -6.10 -8.40 0.81
C ALA A 91 -7.11 -7.26 0.63
N ASP A 92 -6.62 -6.03 0.44
CA ASP A 92 -7.45 -4.86 0.16
C ASP A 92 -8.18 -5.02 -1.20
N ALA A 93 -7.48 -5.46 -2.24
CA ALA A 93 -8.08 -5.71 -3.55
C ALA A 93 -9.20 -6.76 -3.47
N ALA A 94 -9.01 -7.83 -2.69
CA ALA A 94 -10.04 -8.84 -2.46
C ALA A 94 -11.25 -8.27 -1.70
N ALA A 95 -11.01 -7.45 -0.66
CA ALA A 95 -12.08 -6.79 0.09
C ALA A 95 -12.86 -5.81 -0.79
N PHE A 96 -12.19 -5.02 -1.63
CA PHE A 96 -12.83 -4.12 -2.58
C PHE A 96 -13.58 -4.86 -3.69
N ALA A 97 -13.08 -6.00 -4.16
CA ALA A 97 -13.80 -6.86 -5.11
C ALA A 97 -15.10 -7.40 -4.51
N TYR A 98 -15.08 -7.76 -3.23
CA TYR A 98 -16.29 -8.14 -2.51
C TYR A 98 -17.25 -6.96 -2.38
N ALA A 99 -16.76 -5.79 -1.94
CA ALA A 99 -17.57 -4.58 -1.77
C ALA A 99 -18.19 -4.09 -3.11
N ALA A 100 -17.52 -4.27 -4.23
CA ALA A 100 -18.02 -3.88 -5.56
C ALA A 100 -19.29 -4.62 -6.01
N ARG A 101 -19.71 -5.67 -5.28
CA ARG A 101 -21.00 -6.36 -5.49
C ARG A 101 -22.18 -5.50 -5.07
N ASP A 102 -21.98 -4.59 -4.11
CA ASP A 102 -22.98 -3.60 -3.73
C ASP A 102 -23.01 -2.46 -4.77
N PRO A 103 -24.18 -2.12 -5.35
CA PRO A 103 -24.29 -1.04 -6.32
C PRO A 103 -23.74 0.30 -5.81
N GLN A 104 -23.92 0.62 -4.52
CA GLN A 104 -23.41 1.85 -3.92
C GLN A 104 -21.89 1.87 -3.77
N MET A 105 -21.28 0.70 -3.63
CA MET A 105 -19.84 0.51 -3.49
C MET A 105 -19.14 0.13 -4.80
N ARG A 106 -19.88 0.04 -5.91
CA ARG A 106 -19.33 -0.46 -7.18
C ARG A 106 -18.15 0.37 -7.69
N LEU A 107 -18.30 1.71 -7.71
CA LEU A 107 -17.25 2.59 -8.20
C LEU A 107 -16.00 2.59 -7.28
N PRO A 108 -16.11 2.86 -5.97
CA PRO A 108 -14.96 2.77 -5.07
C PRO A 108 -14.39 1.35 -4.99
N GLY A 109 -15.22 0.32 -5.09
CA GLY A 109 -14.76 -1.07 -5.11
C GLY A 109 -13.89 -1.38 -6.34
N VAL A 110 -14.36 -1.03 -7.53
CA VAL A 110 -13.58 -1.25 -8.77
C VAL A 110 -12.28 -0.46 -8.76
N THR A 111 -12.31 0.83 -8.36
CA THR A 111 -11.11 1.64 -8.28
C THR A 111 -10.14 1.13 -7.20
N GLY A 112 -10.66 0.61 -6.09
CA GLY A 112 -9.86 -0.04 -5.04
C GLY A 112 -9.16 -1.31 -5.53
N VAL A 113 -9.87 -2.17 -6.30
CA VAL A 113 -9.28 -3.35 -6.92
C VAL A 113 -8.16 -2.96 -7.88
N LEU A 114 -8.40 -2.01 -8.77
CA LEU A 114 -7.42 -1.59 -9.77
C LEU A 114 -6.17 -0.98 -9.13
N SER A 115 -6.35 -0.11 -8.13
CA SER A 115 -5.23 0.51 -7.42
C SER A 115 -4.45 -0.50 -6.58
N GLY A 116 -5.12 -1.41 -5.87
CA GLY A 116 -4.50 -2.47 -5.10
C GLY A 116 -3.72 -3.45 -5.99
N ALA A 117 -4.30 -3.86 -7.12
CA ALA A 117 -3.63 -4.72 -8.09
C ALA A 117 -2.40 -4.05 -8.70
N ALA A 118 -2.50 -2.78 -9.11
CA ALA A 118 -1.37 -2.03 -9.64
C ALA A 118 -0.23 -1.87 -8.61
N ALA A 119 -0.57 -1.56 -7.36
CA ALA A 119 0.39 -1.46 -6.26
C ALA A 119 1.06 -2.82 -5.99
N ALA A 120 0.29 -3.92 -5.96
CA ALA A 120 0.81 -5.27 -5.77
C ALA A 120 1.75 -5.69 -6.90
N ILE A 121 1.44 -5.39 -8.16
CA ILE A 121 2.30 -5.68 -9.31
C ILE A 121 3.62 -4.91 -9.20
N ALA A 122 3.55 -3.60 -8.96
CA ALA A 122 4.75 -2.76 -8.80
C ALA A 122 5.61 -3.20 -7.62
N GLY A 123 4.97 -3.50 -6.49
CA GLY A 123 5.65 -3.96 -5.29
C GLY A 123 6.26 -5.35 -5.45
N PHE A 124 5.58 -6.28 -6.14
CA PHE A 124 6.13 -7.60 -6.41
C PHE A 124 7.32 -7.56 -7.36
N TRP A 125 7.26 -6.69 -8.37
CA TRP A 125 8.39 -6.42 -9.25
C TRP A 125 9.59 -5.87 -8.46
N ALA A 126 9.37 -4.88 -7.59
CA ALA A 126 10.40 -4.32 -6.74
C ALA A 126 10.98 -5.36 -5.77
N TRP A 127 10.13 -6.16 -5.14
CA TRP A 127 10.53 -7.25 -4.24
C TRP A 127 11.45 -8.27 -4.90
N ARG A 128 11.11 -8.70 -6.13
CA ARG A 128 11.96 -9.62 -6.89
C ARG A 128 13.32 -9.02 -7.19
N ARG A 129 13.36 -7.78 -7.64
CA ARG A 129 14.61 -7.07 -8.01
C ARG A 129 15.48 -6.68 -6.81
N LEU A 130 14.87 -6.46 -5.65
CA LEU A 130 15.62 -6.23 -4.40
C LEU A 130 16.33 -7.49 -3.90
N GLY A 131 15.87 -8.69 -4.30
CA GLY A 131 16.48 -9.96 -3.92
C GLY A 131 17.75 -10.31 -4.69
N GLY A 132 18.14 -9.54 -5.70
CA GLY A 132 19.22 -9.86 -6.63
C GLY A 132 18.81 -10.98 -7.59
N ALA A 133 18.94 -10.75 -8.89
CA ALA A 133 18.92 -11.82 -9.87
C ALA A 133 20.26 -12.57 -9.83
#